data_6556b8693599f36b1e706a8f01f43310
#
_entry.id   6556b8693599f36b1e706a8f01f43310
#
_cell.length_a   1.000
_cell.length_b   1.000
_cell.length_c   1.000
_cell.angle_alpha   90.00
_cell.angle_beta   90.00
_cell.angle_gamma   90.00
#
_symmetry.space_group_name_H-M   'P 1'
#
loop_
_entity.id
_entity.type
_entity.pdbx_description
1 polymer ?
#
loop_
_entity_poly.entity_id
_entity_poly.type
_entity_poly.pdbx_seq_one_letter_code
_entity_poly.pdbx_strand_id
1 'polypeptide(L)'
;VRVAAAVAPREIIEEYEKAFRDIGYEPGVVLPSSLAALGLVDGERPTLVLKVDPMNITITAVEHHELRLVRTLDNPHGGIFSATDLSEAVLPSIVFFEDTFAAHIEKIYVGGTAPLEELGPLLHQQTGAQVQELAPELAPEQNLSGEQVSPTTMAGIVGALLG
;
A
#
# COMPACT_ATOMS: atom_id res chain seq x y z
N VAL A 1 8.45 -21.75 -8.85
CA VAL A 1 8.22 -20.33 -9.16
C VAL A 1 7.04 -19.88 -8.32
N ARG A 2 7.22 -18.82 -7.53
CA ARG A 2 6.12 -18.16 -6.81
C ARG A 2 5.58 -17.05 -7.72
N VAL A 3 4.28 -16.89 -7.77
CA VAL A 3 3.63 -15.85 -8.57
C VAL A 3 2.56 -15.17 -7.70
N ALA A 4 2.42 -13.85 -7.84
CA ALA A 4 1.26 -13.12 -7.35
C ALA A 4 0.25 -13.03 -8.50
N ALA A 5 -0.99 -13.38 -8.23
CA ALA A 5 -2.08 -13.26 -9.19
C ALA A 5 -3.12 -12.27 -8.66
N ALA A 6 -3.41 -11.23 -9.45
CA ALA A 6 -4.53 -10.33 -9.21
C ALA A 6 -5.67 -10.72 -10.15
N VAL A 7 -6.87 -10.85 -9.60
CA VAL A 7 -8.08 -11.20 -10.37
C VAL A 7 -9.13 -10.12 -10.14
N ALA A 8 -9.69 -9.61 -11.21
CA ALA A 8 -10.77 -8.64 -11.16
C ALA A 8 -11.84 -8.97 -12.20
N PRO A 9 -13.12 -8.57 -12.01
CA PRO A 9 -14.14 -8.67 -13.03
C PRO A 9 -13.71 -7.92 -14.29
N ARG A 10 -13.86 -8.58 -15.43
CA ARG A 10 -13.43 -8.03 -16.73
C ARG A 10 -14.11 -6.69 -17.05
N GLU A 11 -15.40 -6.60 -16.73
CA GLU A 11 -16.20 -5.40 -16.98
C GLU A 11 -15.62 -4.17 -16.28
N ILE A 12 -15.12 -4.33 -15.04
CA ILE A 12 -14.49 -3.25 -14.28
C ILE A 12 -13.20 -2.78 -14.96
N ILE A 13 -12.37 -3.73 -15.41
CA ILE A 13 -11.13 -3.38 -16.11
C ILE A 13 -11.44 -2.65 -17.42
N GLU A 14 -12.41 -3.14 -18.18
CA GLU A 14 -12.84 -2.52 -19.44
C GLU A 14 -13.40 -1.10 -19.23
N GLU A 15 -14.11 -0.83 -18.14
CA GLU A 15 -14.57 0.51 -17.77
C GLU A 15 -13.41 1.48 -17.51
N TYR A 16 -12.39 1.06 -16.76
CA TYR A 16 -11.18 1.86 -16.54
C TYR A 16 -10.45 2.13 -17.84
N GLU A 17 -10.20 1.10 -18.65
CA GLU A 17 -9.53 1.25 -19.92
C GLU A 17 -10.31 2.16 -20.87
N LYS A 18 -11.64 2.04 -20.91
CA LYS A 18 -12.50 2.89 -21.72
C LYS A 18 -12.40 4.35 -21.32
N ALA A 19 -12.41 4.66 -20.01
CA ALA A 19 -12.29 6.03 -19.53
C ALA A 19 -10.99 6.71 -20.03
N PHE A 20 -9.88 5.97 -20.07
CA PHE A 20 -8.61 6.47 -20.61
C PHE A 20 -8.63 6.60 -22.13
N ARG A 21 -9.20 5.62 -22.85
CA ARG A 21 -9.33 5.69 -24.32
C ARG A 21 -10.21 6.86 -24.77
N ASP A 22 -11.29 7.15 -24.03
CA ASP A 22 -12.21 8.26 -24.35
C ASP A 22 -11.51 9.63 -24.28
N ILE A 23 -10.39 9.75 -23.57
CA ILE A 23 -9.55 10.96 -23.51
C ILE A 23 -8.25 10.84 -24.33
N GLY A 24 -8.13 9.80 -25.15
CA GLY A 24 -7.03 9.64 -26.13
C GLY A 24 -5.80 8.90 -25.62
N TYR A 25 -5.89 8.20 -24.46
CA TYR A 25 -4.80 7.39 -23.93
C TYR A 25 -5.09 5.89 -24.10
N GLU A 26 -4.07 5.13 -24.47
CA GLU A 26 -4.15 3.67 -24.51
C GLU A 26 -3.49 3.09 -23.26
N PRO A 27 -4.25 2.58 -22.28
CA PRO A 27 -3.68 1.98 -21.10
C PRO A 27 -2.97 0.66 -21.45
N GLY A 28 -1.70 0.55 -21.07
CA GLY A 28 -0.90 -0.65 -21.32
C GLY A 28 -1.02 -1.69 -20.19
N VAL A 29 -1.27 -1.23 -18.97
CA VAL A 29 -1.33 -2.07 -17.76
C VAL A 29 -2.39 -1.52 -16.81
N VAL A 30 -3.13 -2.43 -16.16
CA VAL A 30 -4.00 -2.12 -15.01
C VAL A 30 -3.46 -2.92 -13.83
N LEU A 31 -3.05 -2.23 -12.78
CA LEU A 31 -2.47 -2.83 -11.58
C LEU A 31 -3.29 -2.47 -10.33
N PRO A 32 -3.37 -3.37 -9.32
CA PRO A 32 -3.81 -2.98 -7.99
C PRO A 32 -2.91 -1.86 -7.45
N SER A 33 -3.52 -0.80 -6.91
CA SER A 33 -2.77 0.36 -6.40
C SER A 33 -1.79 0.01 -5.29
N SER A 34 -2.07 -1.03 -4.52
CA SER A 34 -1.17 -1.55 -3.48
C SER A 34 0.10 -2.21 -4.05
N LEU A 35 0.01 -2.87 -5.19
CA LEU A 35 1.19 -3.43 -5.87
C LEU A 35 1.96 -2.34 -6.62
N ALA A 36 1.26 -1.42 -7.26
CA ALA A 36 1.90 -0.29 -7.92
C ALA A 36 2.70 0.58 -6.94
N ALA A 37 2.22 0.77 -5.72
CA ALA A 37 2.91 1.51 -4.66
C ALA A 37 4.27 0.89 -4.25
N LEU A 38 4.52 -0.38 -4.57
CA LEU A 38 5.82 -1.01 -4.30
C LEU A 38 6.97 -0.41 -5.13
N GLY A 39 6.67 0.24 -6.25
CA GLY A 39 7.67 1.01 -7.01
C GLY A 39 8.26 2.20 -6.25
N LEU A 40 7.68 2.60 -5.12
CA LEU A 40 8.17 3.70 -4.26
C LEU A 40 9.12 3.24 -3.16
N VAL A 41 9.30 1.95 -2.96
CA VAL A 41 10.09 1.42 -1.85
C VAL A 41 11.32 0.66 -2.36
N ASP A 42 12.42 0.85 -1.63
CA ASP A 42 13.57 -0.04 -1.78
C ASP A 42 13.22 -1.38 -1.11
N GLY A 43 13.04 -2.39 -1.93
CA GLY A 43 12.68 -3.75 -1.48
C GLY A 43 13.87 -4.66 -1.25
N GLU A 44 15.11 -4.17 -1.18
CA GLU A 44 16.29 -5.01 -0.92
C GLU A 44 16.24 -5.63 0.48
N ARG A 45 15.88 -4.81 1.50
CA ARG A 45 15.74 -5.27 2.88
C ARG A 45 14.30 -5.64 3.21
N PRO A 46 14.09 -6.47 4.26
CA PRO A 46 12.74 -6.80 4.72
C PRO A 46 11.92 -5.56 5.00
N THR A 47 10.98 -5.26 4.12
CA THR A 47 10.18 -4.03 4.13
C THR A 47 8.70 -4.37 4.06
N LEU A 48 7.90 -3.75 4.92
CA LEU A 48 6.45 -3.85 4.89
C LEU A 48 5.85 -2.54 4.37
N VAL A 49 4.86 -2.66 3.50
CA VAL A 49 4.04 -1.55 3.02
C VAL A 49 2.62 -1.76 3.50
N LEU A 50 2.15 -0.81 4.30
CA LEU A 50 0.79 -0.76 4.81
C LEU A 50 0.02 0.33 4.06
N LYS A 51 -0.91 -0.07 3.23
CA LYS A 51 -1.82 0.85 2.54
C LYS A 51 -3.21 0.76 3.15
N VAL A 52 -3.68 1.88 3.69
CA VAL A 52 -4.97 1.98 4.36
C VAL A 52 -5.93 2.79 3.50
N ASP A 53 -6.99 2.14 3.04
CA ASP A 53 -8.11 2.76 2.34
C ASP A 53 -9.37 2.69 3.21
N PRO A 54 -10.40 3.49 2.99
CA PRO A 54 -11.60 3.48 3.84
C PRO A 54 -12.29 2.11 3.95
N MET A 55 -12.17 1.26 2.92
CA MET A 55 -12.85 -0.04 2.84
C MET A 55 -11.94 -1.23 3.10
N ASN A 56 -10.62 -1.03 3.10
CA ASN A 56 -9.68 -2.13 3.27
C ASN A 56 -8.30 -1.67 3.74
N ILE A 57 -7.55 -2.61 4.29
CA ILE A 57 -6.14 -2.47 4.63
C ILE A 57 -5.38 -3.49 3.78
N THR A 58 -4.41 -3.06 3.00
CA THR A 58 -3.51 -3.95 2.29
C THR A 58 -2.13 -3.93 2.93
N ILE A 59 -1.66 -5.09 3.32
CA ILE A 59 -0.35 -5.34 3.90
C ILE A 59 0.48 -6.10 2.88
N THR A 60 1.60 -5.54 2.50
CA THR A 60 2.51 -6.14 1.52
C THR A 60 3.90 -6.20 2.13
N ALA A 61 4.60 -7.33 2.02
CA ALA A 61 5.99 -7.43 2.42
C ALA A 61 6.87 -7.80 1.23
N VAL A 62 8.00 -7.12 1.12
CA VAL A 62 9.01 -7.32 0.09
C VAL A 62 10.38 -7.53 0.73
N GLU A 63 11.21 -8.35 0.11
CA GLU A 63 12.59 -8.62 0.49
C GLU A 63 13.36 -9.09 -0.73
N HIS A 64 14.58 -8.58 -0.93
CA HIS A 64 15.41 -8.87 -2.12
C HIS A 64 14.66 -8.60 -3.43
N HIS A 65 13.87 -7.50 -3.47
CA HIS A 65 12.98 -7.12 -4.58
C HIS A 65 11.94 -8.18 -4.93
N GLU A 66 11.70 -9.16 -4.05
CA GLU A 66 10.67 -10.17 -4.23
C GLU A 66 9.48 -9.91 -3.32
N LEU A 67 8.28 -10.06 -3.89
CA LEU A 67 7.05 -10.04 -3.13
C LEU A 67 6.94 -11.30 -2.28
N ARG A 68 6.97 -11.13 -0.95
CA ARG A 68 6.92 -12.22 0.03
C ARG A 68 5.53 -12.47 0.57
N LEU A 69 4.77 -11.38 0.81
CA LEU A 69 3.44 -11.42 1.41
C LEU A 69 2.54 -10.38 0.77
N VAL A 70 1.31 -10.75 0.50
CA VAL A 70 0.19 -9.83 0.26
C VAL A 70 -0.99 -10.31 1.09
N ARG A 71 -1.57 -9.42 1.87
CA ARG A 71 -2.78 -9.67 2.64
C ARG A 71 -3.68 -8.45 2.61
N THR A 72 -4.94 -8.65 2.28
CA THR A 72 -5.96 -7.61 2.35
C THR A 72 -6.96 -7.96 3.43
N LEU A 73 -7.28 -6.98 4.26
CA LEU A 73 -8.29 -7.06 5.31
C LEU A 73 -9.41 -6.08 4.96
N ASP A 74 -10.63 -6.57 4.89
CA ASP A 74 -11.79 -5.74 4.57
C ASP A 74 -12.26 -4.95 5.80
N ASN A 75 -12.75 -3.74 5.54
CA ASN A 75 -13.51 -2.93 6.49
C ASN A 75 -14.96 -2.80 5.99
N PRO A 76 -15.82 -3.81 6.24
CA PRO A 76 -17.17 -3.87 5.65
C PRO A 76 -18.07 -2.71 6.08
N HIS A 77 -17.75 -2.04 7.17
CA HIS A 77 -18.52 -0.90 7.68
C HIS A 77 -17.97 0.45 7.19
N GLY A 78 -16.81 0.44 6.55
CA GLY A 78 -16.09 1.67 6.19
C GLY A 78 -15.66 2.47 7.41
N GLY A 79 -14.95 3.55 7.19
CA GLY A 79 -14.57 4.51 8.23
C GLY A 79 -13.08 4.59 8.47
N ILE A 80 -12.73 5.42 9.45
CA ILE A 80 -11.35 5.67 9.84
C ILE A 80 -10.93 4.60 10.85
N PHE A 81 -9.87 3.90 10.55
CA PHE A 81 -9.23 2.98 11.50
C PHE A 81 -8.48 3.77 12.57
N SER A 82 -8.61 3.36 13.82
CA SER A 82 -7.72 3.87 14.88
C SER A 82 -6.31 3.31 14.71
N ALA A 83 -5.31 4.00 15.27
CA ALA A 83 -3.94 3.51 15.29
C ALA A 83 -3.81 2.14 15.99
N THR A 84 -4.59 1.93 17.05
CA THR A 84 -4.61 0.65 17.78
C THR A 84 -5.17 -0.47 16.91
N ASP A 85 -6.33 -0.26 16.24
CA ASP A 85 -6.93 -1.28 15.38
C ASP A 85 -5.98 -1.67 14.23
N LEU A 86 -5.32 -0.66 13.62
CA LEU A 86 -4.33 -0.88 12.57
C LEU A 86 -3.12 -1.68 13.08
N SER A 87 -2.59 -1.32 14.23
CA SER A 87 -1.48 -2.02 14.85
C SER A 87 -1.83 -3.50 15.10
N GLU A 88 -2.99 -3.77 15.71
CA GLU A 88 -3.48 -5.13 15.97
C GLU A 88 -3.71 -5.92 14.67
N ALA A 89 -4.19 -5.27 13.61
CA ALA A 89 -4.42 -5.91 12.32
C ALA A 89 -3.12 -6.26 11.57
N VAL A 90 -2.07 -5.46 11.77
CA VAL A 90 -0.78 -5.63 11.07
C VAL A 90 0.11 -6.68 11.72
N LEU A 91 0.15 -6.73 13.06
CA LEU A 91 1.05 -7.60 13.82
C LEU A 91 1.03 -9.09 13.40
N PRO A 92 -0.11 -9.74 13.15
CA PRO A 92 -0.13 -11.13 12.71
C PRO A 92 0.59 -11.35 11.37
N SER A 93 0.60 -10.33 10.49
CA SER A 93 1.28 -10.41 9.20
C SER A 93 2.80 -10.26 9.36
N ILE A 94 3.25 -9.45 10.31
CA ILE A 94 4.67 -9.31 10.65
C ILE A 94 5.18 -10.61 11.27
N VAL A 95 4.49 -11.14 12.26
CA VAL A 95 4.86 -12.43 12.91
C VAL A 95 4.91 -13.55 11.87
N PHE A 96 3.91 -13.65 11.01
CA PHE A 96 3.92 -14.65 9.94
C PHE A 96 5.12 -14.50 9.00
N PHE A 97 5.46 -13.26 8.62
CA PHE A 97 6.62 -13.00 7.76
C PHE A 97 7.91 -13.44 8.46
N GLU A 98 8.14 -13.00 9.69
CA GLU A 98 9.35 -13.28 10.45
C GLU A 98 9.53 -14.78 10.70
N ASP A 99 8.46 -15.48 11.08
CA ASP A 99 8.48 -16.93 11.29
C ASP A 99 8.73 -17.72 9.99
N THR A 100 8.15 -17.23 8.87
CA THR A 100 8.22 -17.96 7.59
C THR A 100 9.56 -17.76 6.88
N PHE A 101 10.13 -16.56 6.96
CA PHE A 101 11.32 -16.17 6.21
C PHE A 101 12.57 -16.06 7.08
N ALA A 102 12.44 -16.23 8.40
CA ALA A 102 13.52 -16.07 9.38
C ALA A 102 14.24 -14.71 9.26
N ALA A 103 13.47 -13.66 8.96
CA ALA A 103 13.94 -12.30 8.74
C ALA A 103 13.07 -11.32 9.49
N HIS A 104 13.67 -10.27 10.08
CA HIS A 104 12.96 -9.20 10.78
C HIS A 104 12.57 -8.09 9.81
N ILE A 105 11.35 -7.56 9.95
CA ILE A 105 10.93 -6.35 9.24
C ILE A 105 11.75 -5.16 9.75
N GLU A 106 12.55 -4.56 8.85
CA GLU A 106 13.41 -3.41 9.19
C GLU A 106 12.72 -2.07 8.95
N LYS A 107 11.84 -2.02 7.95
CA LYS A 107 11.12 -0.79 7.56
C LYS A 107 9.63 -1.06 7.36
N ILE A 108 8.82 -0.09 7.76
CA ILE A 108 7.38 -0.08 7.51
C ILE A 108 7.02 1.25 6.86
N TYR A 109 6.51 1.18 5.64
CA TYR A 109 5.94 2.33 4.94
C TYR A 109 4.43 2.35 5.14
N VAL A 110 3.90 3.51 5.52
CA VAL A 110 2.47 3.68 5.77
C VAL A 110 1.90 4.70 4.80
N GLY A 111 0.82 4.33 4.12
CA GLY A 111 0.14 5.19 3.15
C GLY A 111 -1.38 5.12 3.24
N GLY A 112 -2.04 6.05 2.55
CA GLY A 112 -3.49 6.17 2.55
C GLY A 112 -4.04 7.00 3.71
N THR A 113 -5.12 6.55 4.33
CA THR A 113 -5.85 7.30 5.38
C THR A 113 -5.40 6.93 6.81
N ALA A 114 -4.24 6.30 6.97
CA ALA A 114 -3.74 5.90 8.28
C ALA A 114 -3.34 7.11 9.14
N PRO A 115 -3.63 7.10 10.46
CA PRO A 115 -3.17 8.13 11.40
C PRO A 115 -1.69 7.90 11.74
N LEU A 116 -0.78 8.26 10.85
CA LEU A 116 0.65 7.94 10.93
C LEU A 116 1.32 8.45 12.20
N GLU A 117 0.93 9.66 12.68
CA GLU A 117 1.51 10.26 13.88
C GLU A 117 1.29 9.40 15.14
N GLU A 118 0.16 8.70 15.21
CA GLU A 118 -0.18 7.80 16.32
C GLU A 118 0.28 6.37 16.06
N LEU A 119 0.11 5.89 14.83
CA LEU A 119 0.42 4.52 14.43
C LEU A 119 1.93 4.25 14.38
N GLY A 120 2.72 5.21 13.90
CA GLY A 120 4.16 5.06 13.74
C GLY A 120 4.88 4.68 15.04
N PRO A 121 4.71 5.41 16.15
CA PRO A 121 5.28 5.05 17.44
C PRO A 121 4.83 3.68 17.96
N LEU A 122 3.55 3.31 17.76
CA LEU A 122 3.04 2.01 18.19
C LEU A 122 3.72 0.86 17.43
N LEU A 123 3.77 0.95 16.11
CA LEU A 123 4.44 -0.07 15.30
C LEU A 123 5.94 -0.15 15.60
N HIS A 124 6.61 1.00 15.76
CA HIS A 124 8.02 1.02 16.13
C HIS A 124 8.27 0.34 17.49
N GLN A 125 7.44 0.64 18.48
CA GLN A 125 7.56 0.04 19.82
C GLN A 125 7.38 -1.48 19.80
N GLN A 126 6.46 -1.98 18.95
CA GLN A 126 6.11 -3.40 18.88
C GLN A 126 7.10 -4.23 18.06
N THR A 127 7.70 -3.62 17.02
CA THR A 127 8.50 -4.35 16.03
C THR A 127 9.96 -3.95 15.98
N GLY A 128 10.31 -2.77 16.50
CA GLY A 128 11.64 -2.17 16.31
C GLY A 128 11.89 -1.60 14.93
N ALA A 129 10.96 -1.79 13.97
CA ALA A 129 11.11 -1.31 12.60
C ALA A 129 11.08 0.22 12.52
N GLN A 130 11.77 0.77 11.51
CA GLN A 130 11.64 2.19 11.15
C GLN A 130 10.31 2.40 10.44
N VAL A 131 9.45 3.26 11.00
CA VAL A 131 8.14 3.57 10.40
C VAL A 131 8.19 4.94 9.74
N GLN A 132 7.74 5.02 8.49
CA GLN A 132 7.75 6.26 7.72
C GLN A 132 6.58 6.33 6.75
N GLU A 133 6.29 7.53 6.29
CA GLU A 133 5.25 7.77 5.30
C GLU A 133 5.64 7.20 3.94
N LEU A 134 4.68 6.61 3.25
CA LEU A 134 4.85 6.20 1.87
C LEU A 134 4.75 7.45 0.97
N ALA A 135 5.79 7.75 0.20
CA ALA A 135 5.87 8.91 -0.69
C ALA A 135 5.79 10.31 -0.01
N PRO A 136 6.61 10.58 1.01
CA PRO A 136 6.58 11.87 1.71
C PRO A 136 6.99 13.07 0.84
N GLU A 137 7.71 12.83 -0.26
CA GLU A 137 8.25 13.87 -1.14
C GLU A 137 7.23 14.37 -2.18
N LEU A 138 6.07 13.73 -2.27
CA LEU A 138 5.01 14.20 -3.17
C LEU A 138 4.32 15.41 -2.54
N ALA A 139 4.39 16.55 -3.21
CA ALA A 139 3.64 17.72 -2.79
C ALA A 139 2.14 17.41 -2.82
N PRO A 140 1.36 17.87 -1.82
CA PRO A 140 -0.08 17.71 -1.86
C PRO A 140 -0.64 18.45 -3.09
N GLU A 141 -1.29 17.72 -3.98
CA GLU A 141 -1.98 18.30 -5.13
C GLU A 141 -3.44 18.57 -4.80
N GLN A 142 -3.99 19.60 -5.41
CA GLN A 142 -5.43 19.86 -5.33
C GLN A 142 -6.13 19.09 -6.45
N ASN A 143 -7.21 18.38 -6.11
CA ASN A 143 -8.06 17.79 -7.11
C ASN A 143 -8.84 18.89 -7.89
N LEU A 144 -9.57 18.51 -8.95
CA LEU A 144 -10.37 19.44 -9.75
C LEU A 144 -11.47 20.17 -8.94
N SER A 145 -11.80 19.68 -7.76
CA SER A 145 -12.75 20.29 -6.82
C SER A 145 -12.06 21.22 -5.80
N GLY A 146 -10.74 21.38 -5.84
CA GLY A 146 -9.97 22.21 -4.92
C GLY A 146 -9.66 21.56 -3.56
N GLU A 147 -9.99 20.28 -3.38
CA GLU A 147 -9.62 19.54 -2.18
C GLU A 147 -8.16 19.08 -2.26
N GLN A 148 -7.46 19.12 -1.14
CA GLN A 148 -6.10 18.59 -1.06
C GLN A 148 -6.13 17.06 -1.10
N VAL A 149 -5.46 16.48 -2.09
CA VAL A 149 -5.25 15.03 -2.16
C VAL A 149 -3.93 14.71 -1.44
N SER A 150 -4.00 13.84 -0.45
CA SER A 150 -2.81 13.39 0.25
C SER A 150 -1.83 12.71 -0.72
N PRO A 151 -0.53 13.01 -0.65
CA PRO A 151 0.50 12.32 -1.44
C PRO A 151 0.42 10.81 -1.33
N THR A 152 0.13 10.30 -0.14
CA THR A 152 0.00 8.86 0.11
C THR A 152 -1.18 8.22 -0.62
N THR A 153 -2.24 8.99 -0.92
CA THR A 153 -3.35 8.53 -1.75
C THR A 153 -2.91 8.34 -3.22
N MET A 154 -1.96 9.16 -3.69
CA MET A 154 -1.40 9.09 -5.03
C MET A 154 -0.27 8.07 -5.17
N ALA A 155 0.18 7.45 -4.08
CA ALA A 155 1.33 6.56 -4.06
C ALA A 155 1.27 5.42 -5.10
N GLY A 156 0.08 4.85 -5.34
CA GLY A 156 -0.12 3.83 -6.36
C GLY A 156 0.13 4.32 -7.79
N ILE A 157 -0.26 5.57 -8.09
CA ILE A 157 -0.06 6.17 -9.42
C ILE A 157 1.43 6.46 -9.63
N VAL A 158 2.07 7.07 -8.65
CA VAL A 158 3.48 7.44 -8.74
C VAL A 158 4.37 6.20 -8.77
N GLY A 159 4.08 5.19 -7.94
CA GLY A 159 4.81 3.92 -7.95
C GLY A 159 4.73 3.21 -9.31
N ALA A 160 3.57 3.27 -9.98
CA ALA A 160 3.41 2.70 -11.32
C ALA A 160 4.21 3.45 -12.41
N LEU A 161 4.56 4.72 -12.18
CA LEU A 161 5.36 5.52 -13.11
C LEU A 161 6.87 5.35 -12.90
N LEU A 162 7.29 4.92 -11.72
CA LEU A 162 8.70 4.78 -11.35
C LEU A 162 9.22 3.34 -11.43
N GLY A 163 8.34 2.35 -11.40
CA GLY A 163 8.65 0.93 -11.52
C GLY A 163 8.55 0.44 -12.94
#